data_4a8355ea34f4a32fb668cb04adec9e43
#
_entry.id   4a8355ea34f4a32fb668cb04adec9e43
#
_cell.length_a   1.000
_cell.length_b   1.000
_cell.length_c   1.000
_cell.angle_alpha   90.00
_cell.angle_beta   90.00
_cell.angle_gamma   90.00
#
_symmetry.space_group_name_H-M   'P 1'
#
loop_
_entity.id
_entity.type
_entity.pdbx_description
1 polymer ?
#
loop_
_entity_poly.entity_id
_entity_poly.type
_entity_poly.pdbx_seq_one_letter_code
_entity_poly.pdbx_strand_id
1 'polypeptide(L)'
;PKTENRQETGKAESGQVSWVLGLFLILFLAILLYMQLQLAMYKASARYLEDALALSNLASAVIDIREYGSTHKVHITDQEQAYAGYCSAVRENLGLNENYEAVGHKLISGKVEIRNYIIYNVTGTKVQVWERNGDGRILEWEGTLGEVRTPGGQTIENTGVYSEITYPVEGFLGI
;
A
#
# COMPACT_ATOMS: atom_id res chain seq x y z
N PRO A 1 -73.29 15.28 -16.36
CA PRO A 1 -71.97 15.72 -16.76
C PRO A 1 -71.10 15.94 -15.57
N LYS A 2 -70.63 14.87 -14.91
CA LYS A 2 -69.76 14.98 -13.72
C LYS A 2 -68.76 13.80 -13.61
N THR A 3 -68.46 13.12 -14.70
CA THR A 3 -67.59 11.93 -14.68
C THR A 3 -66.28 12.10 -15.46
N GLU A 4 -66.04 13.19 -16.17
CA GLU A 4 -64.87 13.33 -17.02
C GLU A 4 -63.63 13.94 -16.32
N ASN A 5 -63.82 14.60 -15.16
CA ASN A 5 -62.73 15.31 -14.47
C ASN A 5 -61.94 14.45 -13.46
N ARG A 6 -62.34 13.17 -13.27
CA ARG A 6 -61.66 12.28 -12.31
C ARG A 6 -60.54 11.40 -12.92
N GLN A 7 -60.54 11.27 -14.27
CA GLN A 7 -59.55 10.45 -14.97
C GLN A 7 -58.29 11.25 -15.34
N GLU A 8 -58.38 12.57 -15.51
CA GLU A 8 -57.23 13.39 -15.86
C GLU A 8 -56.30 13.67 -14.67
N THR A 9 -56.85 13.84 -13.46
CA THR A 9 -56.04 14.02 -12.25
C THR A 9 -55.22 12.79 -11.89
N GLY A 10 -55.76 11.59 -12.07
CA GLY A 10 -55.05 10.34 -11.82
C GLY A 10 -53.90 10.06 -12.79
N LYS A 11 -53.99 10.51 -14.05
CA LYS A 11 -52.92 10.38 -15.03
C LYS A 11 -51.77 11.38 -14.80
N ALA A 12 -52.08 12.60 -14.36
CA ALA A 12 -51.07 13.61 -14.03
C ALA A 12 -50.29 13.22 -12.78
N GLU A 13 -50.94 12.69 -11.73
CA GLU A 13 -50.27 12.23 -10.51
C GLU A 13 -49.39 11.02 -10.76
N SER A 14 -49.80 10.05 -11.57
CA SER A 14 -48.98 8.88 -11.94
C SER A 14 -47.73 9.26 -12.74
N GLY A 15 -47.82 10.27 -13.61
CA GLY A 15 -46.70 10.82 -14.35
C GLY A 15 -45.66 11.51 -13.46
N GLN A 16 -46.08 12.28 -12.46
CA GLN A 16 -45.21 12.94 -11.52
C GLN A 16 -44.46 11.94 -10.62
N VAL A 17 -45.12 10.92 -10.09
CA VAL A 17 -44.50 9.88 -9.28
C VAL A 17 -43.47 9.10 -10.11
N SER A 18 -43.77 8.77 -11.37
CA SER A 18 -42.82 8.07 -12.24
C SER A 18 -41.57 8.88 -12.54
N TRP A 19 -41.70 10.22 -12.73
CA TRP A 19 -40.57 11.09 -13.00
C TRP A 19 -39.66 11.24 -11.76
N VAL A 20 -40.23 11.43 -10.57
CA VAL A 20 -39.46 11.47 -9.30
C VAL A 20 -38.74 10.17 -9.05
N LEU A 21 -39.38 9.03 -9.30
CA LEU A 21 -38.74 7.71 -9.14
C LEU A 21 -37.60 7.51 -10.13
N GLY A 22 -37.75 7.97 -11.38
CA GLY A 22 -36.70 7.95 -12.38
C GLY A 22 -35.49 8.82 -11.98
N LEU A 23 -35.72 10.00 -11.45
CA LEU A 23 -34.66 10.89 -10.96
C LEU A 23 -33.92 10.28 -9.78
N PHE A 24 -34.65 9.65 -8.85
CA PHE A 24 -34.07 8.97 -7.70
C PHE A 24 -33.20 7.77 -8.15
N LEU A 25 -33.65 7.01 -9.15
CA LEU A 25 -32.87 5.90 -9.71
C LEU A 25 -31.57 6.37 -10.35
N ILE A 26 -31.61 7.46 -11.14
CA ILE A 26 -30.41 8.04 -11.75
C ILE A 26 -29.42 8.48 -10.67
N LEU A 27 -29.90 9.17 -9.64
CA LEU A 27 -29.04 9.62 -8.53
C LEU A 27 -28.41 8.43 -7.78
N PHE A 28 -29.18 7.39 -7.54
CA PHE A 28 -28.71 6.17 -6.92
C PHE A 28 -27.63 5.46 -7.76
N LEU A 29 -27.84 5.34 -9.07
CA LEU A 29 -26.85 4.77 -9.97
C LEU A 29 -25.57 5.62 -10.04
N ALA A 30 -25.70 6.95 -10.03
CA ALA A 30 -24.56 7.85 -10.00
C ALA A 30 -23.72 7.65 -8.74
N ILE A 31 -24.35 7.50 -7.57
CA ILE A 31 -23.67 7.21 -6.30
C ILE A 31 -22.97 5.85 -6.37
N LEU A 32 -23.61 4.82 -6.90
CA LEU A 32 -22.99 3.50 -7.04
C LEU A 32 -21.77 3.52 -7.97
N LEU A 33 -21.87 4.18 -9.12
CA LEU A 33 -20.76 4.34 -10.06
C LEU A 33 -19.59 5.09 -9.40
N TYR A 34 -19.92 6.13 -8.65
CA TYR A 34 -18.91 6.91 -7.92
C TYR A 34 -18.20 6.05 -6.85
N MET A 35 -18.93 5.26 -6.07
CA MET A 35 -18.35 4.34 -5.10
C MET A 35 -17.43 3.29 -5.75
N GLN A 36 -17.83 2.76 -6.92
CA GLN A 36 -17.00 1.81 -7.65
C GLN A 36 -15.71 2.47 -8.17
N LEU A 37 -15.79 3.70 -8.66
CA LEU A 37 -14.62 4.46 -9.11
C LEU A 37 -13.63 4.68 -7.95
N GLN A 38 -14.12 5.06 -6.79
CA GLN A 38 -13.30 5.24 -5.58
C GLN A 38 -12.59 3.95 -5.17
N LEU A 39 -13.32 2.84 -5.16
CA LEU A 39 -12.74 1.53 -4.83
C LEU A 39 -11.66 1.12 -5.84
N ALA A 40 -11.86 1.42 -7.12
CA ALA A 40 -10.86 1.15 -8.16
C ALA A 40 -9.60 2.00 -7.97
N MET A 41 -9.76 3.29 -7.64
CA MET A 41 -8.63 4.18 -7.32
C MET A 41 -7.86 3.70 -6.09
N TYR A 42 -8.55 3.28 -5.03
CA TYR A 42 -7.93 2.72 -3.83
C TYR A 42 -7.08 1.48 -4.13
N LYS A 43 -7.62 0.55 -4.90
CA LYS A 43 -6.89 -0.66 -5.31
C LYS A 43 -5.68 -0.34 -6.19
N ALA A 44 -5.80 0.64 -7.09
CA ALA A 44 -4.69 1.07 -7.94
C ALA A 44 -3.57 1.71 -7.09
N SER A 45 -3.93 2.55 -6.12
CA SER A 45 -2.98 3.17 -5.19
C SER A 45 -2.26 2.12 -4.34
N ALA A 46 -2.97 1.14 -3.79
CA ALA A 46 -2.38 0.07 -3.00
C ALA A 46 -1.34 -0.72 -3.80
N ARG A 47 -1.67 -1.11 -5.04
CA ARG A 47 -0.73 -1.82 -5.92
C ARG A 47 0.51 -0.98 -6.25
N TYR A 48 0.32 0.29 -6.57
CA TYR A 48 1.44 1.20 -6.82
C TYR A 48 2.39 1.28 -5.62
N LEU A 49 1.84 1.34 -4.41
CA LEU A 49 2.63 1.37 -3.18
C LEU A 49 3.36 0.06 -2.90
N GLU A 50 2.69 -1.08 -3.12
CA GLU A 50 3.31 -2.41 -3.03
C GLU A 50 4.49 -2.55 -3.99
N ASP A 51 4.31 -2.15 -5.25
CA ASP A 51 5.37 -2.19 -6.28
C ASP A 51 6.53 -1.25 -5.91
N ALA A 52 6.24 -0.03 -5.47
CA ALA A 52 7.25 0.93 -5.05
C ALA A 52 8.04 0.43 -3.83
N LEU A 53 7.36 -0.23 -2.88
CA LEU A 53 8.01 -0.84 -1.72
C LEU A 53 8.90 -2.01 -2.12
N ALA A 54 8.39 -2.89 -3.00
CA ALA A 54 9.16 -4.02 -3.51
C ALA A 54 10.43 -3.57 -4.23
N LEU A 55 10.33 -2.53 -5.06
CA LEU A 55 11.50 -1.92 -5.74
C LEU A 55 12.48 -1.29 -4.73
N SER A 56 11.98 -0.64 -3.68
CA SER A 56 12.82 -0.04 -2.64
C SER A 56 13.55 -1.12 -1.82
N ASN A 57 12.88 -2.22 -1.49
CA ASN A 57 13.50 -3.37 -0.84
C ASN A 57 14.57 -4.00 -1.72
N LEU A 58 14.29 -4.16 -3.01
CA LEU A 58 15.27 -4.71 -3.97
C LEU A 58 16.49 -3.79 -4.11
N ALA A 59 16.30 -2.48 -4.21
CA ALA A 59 17.38 -1.50 -4.29
C ALA A 59 18.26 -1.49 -3.02
N SER A 60 17.70 -1.82 -1.87
CA SER A 60 18.42 -1.90 -0.60
C SER A 60 19.15 -3.22 -0.37
N ALA A 61 18.75 -4.29 -1.07
CA ALA A 61 19.36 -5.62 -0.97
C ALA A 61 20.71 -5.68 -1.67
N VAL A 62 21.65 -4.83 -1.27
CA VAL A 62 23.01 -4.81 -1.83
C VAL A 62 23.79 -6.00 -1.29
N ILE A 63 24.02 -6.96 -2.15
CA ILE A 63 24.75 -8.19 -1.85
C ILE A 63 26.25 -7.91 -1.83
N ASP A 64 26.97 -8.48 -0.86
CA ASP A 64 28.44 -8.50 -0.91
C ASP A 64 28.93 -9.40 -2.05
N ILE A 65 29.30 -8.77 -3.15
CA ILE A 65 29.79 -9.46 -4.36
C ILE A 65 31.07 -10.24 -4.10
N ARG A 66 31.91 -9.82 -3.15
CA ARG A 66 33.15 -10.51 -2.80
C ARG A 66 32.86 -11.81 -2.04
N GLU A 67 31.95 -11.73 -1.06
CA GLU A 67 31.49 -12.90 -0.32
C GLU A 67 30.78 -13.87 -1.26
N TYR A 68 29.88 -13.38 -2.10
CA TYR A 68 29.22 -14.20 -3.12
C TYR A 68 30.19 -14.89 -4.05
N GLY A 69 31.20 -14.19 -4.56
CA GLY A 69 32.21 -14.75 -5.47
C GLY A 69 33.06 -15.86 -4.84
N SER A 70 33.26 -15.86 -3.52
CA SER A 70 34.06 -16.85 -2.81
C SER A 70 33.25 -18.00 -2.21
N THR A 71 32.04 -17.72 -1.72
CA THR A 71 31.23 -18.66 -0.93
C THR A 71 29.90 -19.04 -1.57
N HIS A 72 29.49 -18.34 -2.63
CA HIS A 72 28.17 -18.42 -3.27
C HIS A 72 27.00 -18.12 -2.29
N LYS A 73 27.28 -17.44 -1.18
CA LYS A 73 26.28 -17.03 -0.19
C LYS A 73 25.80 -15.62 -0.51
N VAL A 74 24.50 -15.45 -0.47
CA VAL A 74 23.85 -14.15 -0.62
C VAL A 74 23.64 -13.57 0.77
N HIS A 75 24.49 -12.62 1.17
CA HIS A 75 24.35 -11.93 2.46
C HIS A 75 24.32 -10.42 2.26
N ILE A 76 23.53 -9.75 3.09
CA ILE A 76 23.52 -8.29 3.24
C ILE A 76 24.37 -8.01 4.49
N THR A 77 25.64 -7.62 4.28
CA THR A 77 26.62 -7.48 5.36
C THR A 77 26.61 -6.10 6.00
N ASP A 78 26.31 -5.05 5.23
CA ASP A 78 26.18 -3.69 5.71
C ASP A 78 24.71 -3.29 5.85
N GLN A 79 24.12 -3.60 6.99
CA GLN A 79 22.71 -3.37 7.29
C GLN A 79 22.35 -1.88 7.33
N GLU A 80 23.26 -1.04 7.84
CA GLU A 80 23.02 0.41 7.90
C GLU A 80 23.06 1.04 6.51
N GLN A 81 23.98 0.62 5.64
CA GLN A 81 24.01 1.06 4.25
C GLN A 81 22.79 0.59 3.49
N ALA A 82 22.36 -0.65 3.71
CA ALA A 82 21.14 -1.21 3.12
C ALA A 82 19.91 -0.39 3.54
N TYR A 83 19.78 -0.06 4.83
CA TYR A 83 18.71 0.79 5.33
C TYR A 83 18.73 2.21 4.73
N ALA A 84 19.92 2.82 4.65
CA ALA A 84 20.06 4.14 4.02
C ALA A 84 19.65 4.11 2.52
N GLY A 85 20.05 3.06 1.81
CA GLY A 85 19.63 2.80 0.43
C GLY A 85 18.12 2.63 0.30
N TYR A 86 17.50 1.87 1.20
CA TYR A 86 16.05 1.72 1.29
C TYR A 86 15.34 3.07 1.47
N CYS A 87 15.79 3.87 2.44
CA CYS A 87 15.23 5.19 2.71
C CYS A 87 15.29 6.12 1.49
N SER A 88 16.41 6.09 0.76
CA SER A 88 16.57 6.87 -0.47
C SER A 88 15.62 6.38 -1.57
N ALA A 89 15.55 5.07 -1.78
CA ALA A 89 14.69 4.45 -2.78
C ALA A 89 13.19 4.68 -2.50
N VAL A 90 12.77 4.60 -1.23
CA VAL A 90 11.38 4.92 -0.84
C VAL A 90 11.03 6.35 -1.20
N ARG A 91 11.91 7.31 -0.88
CA ARG A 91 11.66 8.72 -1.22
C ARG A 91 11.56 8.94 -2.73
N GLU A 92 12.44 8.33 -3.49
CA GLU A 92 12.46 8.44 -4.95
C GLU A 92 11.24 7.78 -5.59
N ASN A 93 10.96 6.52 -5.26
CA ASN A 93 9.88 5.74 -5.84
C ASN A 93 8.49 6.30 -5.51
N LEU A 94 8.31 6.85 -4.30
CA LEU A 94 7.06 7.46 -3.86
C LEU A 94 7.01 8.98 -4.12
N GLY A 95 8.12 9.58 -4.59
CA GLY A 95 8.20 11.02 -4.86
C GLY A 95 8.01 11.86 -3.61
N LEU A 96 8.72 11.50 -2.54
CA LEU A 96 8.69 12.20 -1.26
C LEU A 96 9.87 13.18 -1.15
N ASN A 97 9.68 14.22 -0.34
CA ASN A 97 10.76 15.11 0.06
C ASN A 97 11.66 14.48 1.15
N GLU A 98 12.65 15.22 1.64
CA GLU A 98 13.55 14.76 2.71
C GLU A 98 12.84 14.44 4.03
N ASN A 99 11.67 15.02 4.27
CA ASN A 99 10.84 14.79 5.46
C ASN A 99 9.84 13.65 5.28
N TYR A 100 9.92 12.88 4.16
CA TYR A 100 9.00 11.83 3.77
C TYR A 100 7.57 12.32 3.49
N GLU A 101 7.41 13.59 3.09
CA GLU A 101 6.13 14.16 2.71
C GLU A 101 5.95 14.08 1.19
N ALA A 102 4.74 13.79 0.75
CA ALA A 102 4.41 13.70 -0.66
C ALA A 102 4.56 15.05 -1.35
N VAL A 103 5.28 15.08 -2.48
CA VAL A 103 5.46 16.28 -3.30
C VAL A 103 4.53 16.22 -4.51
N GLY A 104 3.56 17.14 -4.55
CA GLY A 104 2.60 17.25 -5.65
C GLY A 104 1.33 16.40 -5.46
N HIS A 105 0.42 16.48 -6.44
CA HIS A 105 -0.83 15.72 -6.45
C HIS A 105 -0.57 14.26 -6.83
N LYS A 106 -0.24 13.44 -5.85
CA LYS A 106 -0.03 12.00 -6.03
C LYS A 106 -1.03 11.22 -5.18
N LEU A 107 -1.02 9.90 -5.38
CA LEU A 107 -1.89 8.94 -4.69
C LEU A 107 -1.69 8.91 -3.16
N ILE A 108 -0.60 9.48 -2.67
CA ILE A 108 -0.27 9.60 -1.25
C ILE A 108 -0.43 11.06 -0.85
N SER A 109 -1.15 11.33 0.21
CA SER A 109 -1.25 12.64 0.83
C SER A 109 -0.53 12.64 2.18
N GLY A 110 0.25 13.70 2.44
CA GLY A 110 0.92 13.88 3.72
C GLY A 110 2.21 13.09 3.88
N LYS A 111 2.52 12.69 5.13
CA LYS A 111 3.80 12.10 5.52
C LYS A 111 3.74 10.57 5.55
N VAL A 112 4.71 9.94 4.90
CA VAL A 112 4.93 8.49 4.99
C VAL A 112 5.83 8.18 6.19
N GLU A 113 5.47 7.18 6.97
CA GLU A 113 6.27 6.70 8.11
C GLU A 113 6.75 5.28 7.83
N ILE A 114 8.05 5.04 7.95
CA ILE A 114 8.63 3.70 7.91
C ILE A 114 8.37 3.06 9.28
N ARG A 115 7.60 1.97 9.30
CA ARG A 115 7.26 1.23 10.53
C ARG A 115 8.32 0.22 10.89
N ASN A 116 8.69 -0.59 9.91
CA ASN A 116 9.69 -1.64 10.06
C ASN A 116 10.52 -1.77 8.80
N TYR A 117 11.79 -2.09 8.99
CA TYR A 117 12.70 -2.54 7.94
C TYR A 117 13.48 -3.73 8.49
N ILE A 118 13.38 -4.89 7.82
CA ILE A 118 13.91 -6.15 8.33
C ILE A 118 14.75 -6.81 7.26
N ILE A 119 15.97 -7.18 7.62
CA ILE A 119 16.88 -7.99 6.79
C ILE A 119 16.90 -9.40 7.32
N TYR A 120 16.73 -10.37 6.45
CA TYR A 120 16.86 -11.79 6.71
C TYR A 120 18.07 -12.33 5.96
N ASN A 121 19.12 -12.75 6.66
CA ASN A 121 20.28 -13.41 6.08
C ASN A 121 20.20 -14.91 6.34
N VAL A 122 20.09 -15.70 5.28
CA VAL A 122 19.95 -17.16 5.35
C VAL A 122 21.31 -17.82 5.16
N THR A 123 21.72 -18.64 6.13
CA THR A 123 22.94 -19.46 6.06
C THR A 123 22.66 -20.88 6.49
N GLY A 124 22.61 -21.80 5.52
CA GLY A 124 22.25 -23.19 5.79
C GLY A 124 20.83 -23.30 6.35
N THR A 125 20.69 -23.76 7.60
CA THR A 125 19.39 -23.88 8.29
C THR A 125 19.09 -22.71 9.24
N LYS A 126 19.95 -21.69 9.27
CA LYS A 126 19.81 -20.54 10.18
C LYS A 126 19.41 -19.30 9.42
N VAL A 127 18.61 -18.46 10.07
CA VAL A 127 18.19 -17.13 9.61
C VAL A 127 18.64 -16.11 10.65
N GLN A 128 19.57 -15.24 10.26
CA GLN A 128 19.93 -14.07 11.05
C GLN A 128 18.98 -12.94 10.67
N VAL A 129 18.36 -12.34 11.66
CA VAL A 129 17.40 -11.26 11.49
C VAL A 129 17.97 -9.98 12.09
N TRP A 130 18.00 -8.93 11.29
CA TRP A 130 18.26 -7.57 11.69
C TRP A 130 17.00 -6.74 11.43
N GLU A 131 16.43 -6.17 12.46
CA GLU A 131 15.19 -5.42 12.39
C GLU A 131 15.39 -4.01 12.93
N ARG A 132 14.95 -3.00 12.17
CA ARG A 132 14.91 -1.61 12.60
C ARG A 132 13.48 -1.12 12.61
N ASN A 133 13.01 -0.77 13.80
CA ASN A 133 11.67 -0.24 14.02
C ASN A 133 11.60 1.26 13.66
N GLY A 134 10.40 1.77 13.46
CA GLY A 134 10.17 3.19 13.14
C GLY A 134 10.61 4.18 14.21
N ASP A 135 10.78 3.73 15.45
CA ASP A 135 11.38 4.51 16.56
C ASP A 135 12.94 4.48 16.59
N GLY A 136 13.55 3.81 15.61
CA GLY A 136 14.99 3.69 15.45
C GLY A 136 15.64 2.59 16.28
N ARG A 137 14.86 1.80 17.04
CA ARG A 137 15.40 0.64 17.77
C ARG A 137 15.81 -0.46 16.81
N ILE A 138 16.98 -1.05 17.09
CA ILE A 138 17.53 -2.19 16.35
C ILE A 138 17.39 -3.43 17.22
N LEU A 139 16.88 -4.50 16.63
CA LEU A 139 16.79 -5.83 17.23
C LEU A 139 17.53 -6.81 16.33
N GLU A 140 18.36 -7.65 16.95
CA GLU A 140 19.06 -8.73 16.26
C GLU A 140 18.75 -10.06 16.94
N TRP A 141 18.43 -11.05 16.14
CA TRP A 141 18.15 -12.40 16.64
C TRP A 141 18.39 -13.45 15.57
N GLU A 142 18.46 -14.71 15.97
CA GLU A 142 18.66 -15.85 15.08
C GLU A 142 17.48 -16.82 15.23
N GLY A 143 17.01 -17.38 14.10
CA GLY A 143 15.98 -18.40 14.05
C GLY A 143 16.31 -19.52 13.08
N THR A 144 15.39 -20.47 12.95
CA THR A 144 15.51 -21.63 12.06
C THR A 144 14.83 -21.36 10.73
N LEU A 145 15.47 -21.74 9.63
CA LEU A 145 14.89 -21.65 8.28
C LEU A 145 13.59 -22.47 8.22
N GLY A 146 12.55 -21.86 7.65
CA GLY A 146 11.22 -22.46 7.58
C GLY A 146 10.32 -22.19 8.79
N GLU A 147 10.89 -21.77 9.95
CA GLU A 147 10.13 -21.35 11.13
C GLU A 147 10.00 -19.84 11.22
N VAL A 148 11.03 -19.11 10.77
CA VAL A 148 11.02 -17.64 10.75
C VAL A 148 10.01 -17.15 9.71
N ARG A 149 9.20 -16.17 10.11
CA ARG A 149 8.18 -15.55 9.25
C ARG A 149 8.32 -14.04 9.25
N THR A 150 7.95 -13.44 8.13
CA THR A 150 7.76 -11.98 8.06
C THR A 150 6.56 -11.56 8.92
N PRO A 151 6.46 -10.28 9.32
CA PRO A 151 5.23 -9.73 9.93
C PRO A 151 3.97 -9.98 9.09
N GLY A 152 4.10 -10.03 7.75
CA GLY A 152 3.02 -10.39 6.83
C GLY A 152 2.68 -11.89 6.78
N GLY A 153 3.35 -12.74 7.58
CA GLY A 153 3.09 -14.17 7.69
C GLY A 153 3.77 -15.07 6.66
N GLN A 154 4.57 -14.51 5.75
CA GLN A 154 5.34 -15.30 4.77
C GLN A 154 6.52 -16.00 5.44
N THR A 155 6.72 -17.27 5.15
CA THR A 155 7.89 -18.03 5.62
C THR A 155 9.15 -17.60 4.88
N ILE A 156 10.25 -17.41 5.62
CA ILE A 156 11.55 -17.07 5.04
C ILE A 156 12.19 -18.32 4.47
N GLU A 157 12.51 -18.26 3.18
CA GLU A 157 13.20 -19.34 2.46
C GLU A 157 14.58 -18.91 1.95
N ASN A 158 14.76 -17.63 1.71
CA ASN A 158 15.98 -17.04 1.13
C ASN A 158 16.34 -15.75 1.85
N THR A 159 17.60 -15.31 1.69
CA THR A 159 18.04 -13.98 2.08
C THR A 159 17.20 -12.92 1.37
N GLY A 160 16.72 -11.93 2.11
CA GLY A 160 15.85 -10.89 1.57
C GLY A 160 15.56 -9.77 2.57
N VAL A 161 14.79 -8.82 2.11
CA VAL A 161 14.37 -7.65 2.86
C VAL A 161 12.85 -7.58 2.92
N TYR A 162 12.33 -7.24 4.09
CA TYR A 162 10.92 -6.90 4.31
C TYR A 162 10.82 -5.49 4.87
N SER A 163 9.82 -4.75 4.44
CA SER A 163 9.53 -3.44 5.00
C SER A 163 8.04 -3.18 5.14
N GLU A 164 7.72 -2.28 6.05
CA GLU A 164 6.37 -1.84 6.31
C GLU A 164 6.35 -0.31 6.45
N ILE A 165 5.44 0.33 5.74
CA ILE A 165 5.20 1.77 5.82
C ILE A 165 3.76 2.06 6.21
N THR A 166 3.55 3.20 6.86
CA THR A 166 2.23 3.80 7.07
C THR A 166 2.16 5.11 6.32
N TYR A 167 1.05 5.34 5.68
CA TYR A 167 0.80 6.57 4.93
C TYR A 167 -0.66 7.03 5.11
N PRO A 168 -0.91 8.33 5.18
CA PRO A 168 -2.26 8.86 5.19
C PRO A 168 -2.86 8.77 3.79
N VAL A 169 -4.13 8.40 3.74
CA VAL A 169 -4.94 8.38 2.52
C VAL A 169 -5.95 9.51 2.62
N GLU A 170 -6.03 10.35 1.61
CA GLU A 170 -7.10 11.33 1.56
C GLU A 170 -8.44 10.60 1.46
N GLY A 171 -9.31 10.85 2.45
CA GLY A 171 -10.68 10.38 2.43
C GLY A 171 -11.45 11.08 1.31
N PHE A 172 -12.55 10.46 0.91
CA PHE A 172 -13.42 10.85 -0.19
C PHE A 172 -13.94 12.31 -0.16
N LEU A 173 -13.99 12.94 0.99
CA LEU A 173 -14.47 14.33 1.16
C LEU A 173 -13.37 15.29 1.64
N GLY A 174 -12.09 14.89 1.59
CA GLY A 174 -11.01 15.70 2.13
C GLY A 174 -11.06 15.84 3.66
N ILE A 175 -11.73 14.89 4.35
CA ILE A 175 -11.88 14.81 5.79
C ILE A 175 -11.09 13.61 6.31
#